data_7716d5f46ea67e20198e97ae0d7d930b
#
_entry.id   7716d5f46ea67e20198e97ae0d7d930b
#
_cell.length_a   1.000
_cell.length_b   1.000
_cell.length_c   1.000
_cell.angle_alpha   90.00
_cell.angle_beta   90.00
_cell.angle_gamma   90.00
#
_symmetry.space_group_name_H-M   'P 1'
#
loop_
_entity.id
_entity.type
_entity.pdbx_description
1 polymer ?
#
loop_
_entity_poly.entity_id
_entity_poly.type
_entity_poly.pdbx_seq_one_letter_code
_entity_poly.pdbx_strand_id
1 'polypeptide(L)'
;MKKILIIEDEMNIYELLKFNLETHGFEVDGVQDGAMAIEKILNVLPDLIILDLMLPGKDGISICREIRANNIISYIPIIMLTAKSEEFDKVLGLEIGADDYITKPFGVKELCARVKAVLRRTEILLSKEDETIVVGDLHIEPKAFEVYQKGEKLALTLKEYELLVFLAKHRGQVLTRDQLLDQIWGFDYYGETRTVDVHIRYLRKKIEEQSEDGKKYIETVRGVGYRFIEK
;
A
#
# COMPACT_ATOMS: atom_id res chain seq x y z
N MET A 1 -13.22 -1.84 -16.53
CA MET A 1 -13.87 -1.62 -15.22
C MET A 1 -12.86 -2.07 -14.16
N LYS A 2 -12.68 -1.35 -13.05
CA LYS A 2 -11.73 -1.75 -12.01
C LYS A 2 -12.28 -2.95 -11.24
N LYS A 3 -11.40 -3.93 -10.98
CA LYS A 3 -11.74 -5.19 -10.36
C LYS A 3 -11.29 -5.20 -8.89
N ILE A 4 -12.22 -5.51 -7.99
CA ILE A 4 -11.97 -5.59 -6.55
C ILE A 4 -12.17 -7.04 -6.11
N LEU A 5 -11.19 -7.59 -5.39
CA LEU A 5 -11.32 -8.90 -4.75
C LEU A 5 -11.60 -8.72 -3.26
N ILE A 6 -12.67 -9.33 -2.79
CA ILE A 6 -13.04 -9.35 -1.37
C ILE A 6 -12.67 -10.71 -0.79
N ILE A 7 -11.92 -10.71 0.32
CA ILE A 7 -11.56 -11.91 1.08
C ILE A 7 -12.19 -11.75 2.47
N GLU A 8 -13.36 -12.36 2.65
CA GLU A 8 -14.23 -12.18 3.82
C GLU A 8 -15.07 -13.44 4.00
N ASP A 9 -15.04 -14.06 5.18
CA ASP A 9 -15.78 -15.30 5.46
C ASP A 9 -17.24 -15.06 5.83
N GLU A 10 -17.57 -13.91 6.43
CA GLU A 10 -18.94 -13.55 6.77
C GLU A 10 -19.74 -13.18 5.52
N MET A 11 -20.59 -14.09 5.04
CA MET A 11 -21.37 -13.90 3.82
C MET A 11 -22.21 -12.61 3.83
N ASN A 12 -22.74 -12.21 4.97
CA ASN A 12 -23.52 -10.97 5.09
C ASN A 12 -22.68 -9.73 4.84
N ILE A 13 -21.42 -9.72 5.30
CA ILE A 13 -20.48 -8.63 5.07
C ILE A 13 -20.05 -8.65 3.61
N TYR A 14 -19.70 -9.82 3.06
CA TYR A 14 -19.34 -9.97 1.66
C TYR A 14 -20.44 -9.44 0.73
N GLU A 15 -21.69 -9.87 0.88
CA GLU A 15 -22.81 -9.44 0.05
C GLU A 15 -23.08 -7.93 0.18
N LEU A 16 -22.98 -7.38 1.39
CA LEU A 16 -23.09 -5.94 1.63
C LEU A 16 -22.03 -5.17 0.86
N LEU A 17 -20.77 -5.60 0.95
CA LEU A 17 -19.64 -4.96 0.26
C LEU A 17 -19.80 -5.07 -1.25
N LYS A 18 -20.07 -6.28 -1.75
CA LYS A 18 -20.26 -6.57 -3.16
C LYS A 18 -21.33 -5.66 -3.78
N PHE A 19 -22.55 -5.69 -3.21
CA PHE A 19 -23.66 -4.87 -3.72
C PHE A 19 -23.31 -3.39 -3.82
N ASN A 20 -22.68 -2.84 -2.78
CA ASN A 20 -22.35 -1.41 -2.76
C ASN A 20 -21.21 -1.06 -3.74
N LEU A 21 -20.19 -1.89 -3.86
CA LEU A 21 -19.09 -1.67 -4.79
C LEU A 21 -19.55 -1.81 -6.25
N GLU A 22 -20.37 -2.80 -6.56
CA GLU A 22 -20.97 -2.98 -7.90
C GLU A 22 -21.86 -1.78 -8.27
N THR A 23 -22.65 -1.26 -7.32
CA THR A 23 -23.45 -0.03 -7.51
C THR A 23 -22.58 1.19 -7.82
N HIS A 24 -21.32 1.20 -7.35
CA HIS A 24 -20.35 2.25 -7.64
C HIS A 24 -19.53 1.99 -8.93
N GLY A 25 -19.86 0.98 -9.71
CA GLY A 25 -19.27 0.69 -11.01
C GLY A 25 -17.96 -0.14 -10.96
N PHE A 26 -17.72 -0.88 -9.89
CA PHE A 26 -16.62 -1.83 -9.79
C PHE A 26 -17.08 -3.23 -10.22
N GLU A 27 -16.15 -4.02 -10.75
CA GLU A 27 -16.31 -5.48 -10.88
C GLU A 27 -15.85 -6.11 -9.56
N VAL A 28 -16.68 -6.99 -8.98
CA VAL A 28 -16.38 -7.57 -7.66
C VAL A 28 -16.35 -9.09 -7.75
N ASP A 29 -15.27 -9.67 -7.27
CA ASP A 29 -15.10 -11.10 -7.07
C ASP A 29 -14.77 -11.37 -5.59
N GLY A 30 -14.89 -12.61 -5.12
CA GLY A 30 -14.65 -12.91 -3.71
C GLY A 30 -14.21 -14.33 -3.42
N VAL A 31 -13.67 -14.50 -2.22
CA VAL A 31 -13.32 -15.78 -1.63
C VAL A 31 -13.55 -15.72 -0.12
N GLN A 32 -14.12 -16.80 0.45
CA GLN A 32 -14.48 -16.89 1.86
C GLN A 32 -13.48 -17.69 2.71
N ASP A 33 -12.58 -18.42 2.06
CA ASP A 33 -11.54 -19.21 2.73
C ASP A 33 -10.17 -18.59 2.48
N GLY A 34 -9.49 -18.20 3.55
CA GLY A 34 -8.15 -17.63 3.49
C GLY A 34 -7.12 -18.54 2.83
N ALA A 35 -7.30 -19.87 2.87
CA ALA A 35 -6.42 -20.83 2.21
C ALA A 35 -6.43 -20.70 0.67
N MET A 36 -7.56 -20.26 0.09
CA MET A 36 -7.75 -20.10 -1.35
C MET A 36 -7.35 -18.69 -1.85
N ALA A 37 -7.03 -17.78 -0.93
CA ALA A 37 -6.84 -16.36 -1.23
C ALA A 37 -5.74 -16.11 -2.28
N ILE A 38 -4.55 -16.67 -2.10
CA ILE A 38 -3.40 -16.43 -2.98
C ILE A 38 -3.65 -16.96 -4.39
N GLU A 39 -4.20 -18.15 -4.50
CA GLU A 39 -4.55 -18.73 -5.80
C GLU A 39 -5.57 -17.85 -6.52
N LYS A 40 -6.61 -17.40 -5.81
CA LYS A 40 -7.64 -16.52 -6.36
C LYS A 40 -7.06 -15.18 -6.82
N ILE A 41 -6.17 -14.57 -6.03
CA ILE A 41 -5.51 -13.31 -6.38
C ILE A 41 -4.69 -13.47 -7.67
N LEU A 42 -3.91 -14.53 -7.79
CA LEU A 42 -3.08 -14.80 -8.98
C LEU A 42 -3.92 -15.05 -10.25
N ASN A 43 -5.08 -15.68 -10.10
CA ASN A 43 -5.98 -15.95 -11.21
C ASN A 43 -6.76 -14.70 -11.67
N VAL A 44 -7.15 -13.84 -10.72
CA VAL A 44 -8.01 -12.67 -10.98
C VAL A 44 -7.20 -11.42 -11.31
N LEU A 45 -6.01 -11.27 -10.72
CA LEU A 45 -5.15 -10.07 -10.75
C LEU A 45 -5.97 -8.79 -10.52
N PRO A 46 -6.55 -8.60 -9.32
CA PRO A 46 -7.44 -7.48 -9.04
C PRO A 46 -6.68 -6.15 -8.97
N ASP A 47 -7.39 -5.04 -9.17
CA ASP A 47 -6.86 -3.68 -8.98
C ASP A 47 -6.78 -3.28 -7.50
N LEU A 48 -7.53 -3.96 -6.61
CA LEU A 48 -7.55 -3.73 -5.17
C LEU A 48 -8.07 -4.97 -4.45
N ILE A 49 -7.53 -5.23 -3.26
CA ILE A 49 -7.96 -6.30 -2.37
C ILE A 49 -8.58 -5.68 -1.10
N ILE A 50 -9.75 -6.16 -0.71
CA ILE A 50 -10.34 -5.95 0.62
C ILE A 50 -10.14 -7.25 1.38
N LEU A 51 -9.44 -7.21 2.52
CA LEU A 51 -8.97 -8.38 3.24
C LEU A 51 -9.40 -8.33 4.70
N ASP A 52 -10.22 -9.28 5.13
CA ASP A 52 -10.46 -9.46 6.55
C ASP A 52 -9.24 -10.07 7.26
N LEU A 53 -9.00 -9.62 8.47
CA LEU A 53 -7.95 -10.16 9.32
C LEU A 53 -8.33 -11.53 9.90
N MET A 54 -9.59 -11.71 10.25
CA MET A 54 -10.06 -12.89 10.97
C MET A 54 -10.73 -13.91 10.04
N LEU A 55 -9.91 -14.57 9.22
CA LEU A 55 -10.38 -15.57 8.27
C LEU A 55 -10.14 -17.01 8.80
N PRO A 56 -11.00 -17.95 8.46
CA PRO A 56 -10.74 -19.36 8.70
C PRO A 56 -9.61 -19.88 7.80
N GLY A 57 -8.91 -20.89 8.27
CA GLY A 57 -7.83 -21.54 7.53
C GLY A 57 -6.54 -20.76 7.57
N LYS A 58 -6.48 -19.60 6.92
CA LYS A 58 -5.32 -18.73 6.89
C LYS A 58 -5.71 -17.30 7.23
N ASP A 59 -5.11 -16.73 8.27
CA ASP A 59 -5.40 -15.37 8.73
C ASP A 59 -4.97 -14.29 7.73
N GLY A 60 -5.64 -13.12 7.78
CA GLY A 60 -5.39 -12.04 6.85
C GLY A 60 -3.98 -11.45 6.93
N ILE A 61 -3.34 -11.49 8.11
CA ILE A 61 -1.95 -11.06 8.30
C ILE A 61 -0.99 -11.94 7.49
N SER A 62 -1.15 -13.24 7.60
CA SER A 62 -0.36 -14.23 6.85
C SER A 62 -0.57 -14.11 5.35
N ILE A 63 -1.82 -13.87 4.91
CA ILE A 63 -2.15 -13.63 3.50
C ILE A 63 -1.45 -12.35 3.00
N CYS A 64 -1.55 -11.25 3.74
CA CYS A 64 -0.92 -10.00 3.36
C CYS A 64 0.61 -10.14 3.23
N ARG A 65 1.27 -10.79 4.18
CA ARG A 65 2.72 -11.07 4.11
C ARG A 65 3.09 -11.85 2.85
N GLU A 66 2.30 -12.87 2.50
CA GLU A 66 2.56 -13.68 1.32
C GLU A 66 2.35 -12.88 0.03
N ILE A 67 1.30 -12.03 -0.04
CA ILE A 67 1.11 -11.09 -1.16
C ILE A 67 2.35 -10.20 -1.29
N ARG A 68 2.83 -9.61 -0.20
CA ARG A 68 3.97 -8.67 -0.20
C ARG A 68 5.32 -9.35 -0.50
N ALA A 69 5.44 -10.64 -0.24
CA ALA A 69 6.61 -11.44 -0.61
C ALA A 69 6.58 -11.92 -2.08
N ASN A 70 5.46 -11.79 -2.78
CA ASN A 70 5.29 -12.28 -4.14
C ASN A 70 5.55 -11.18 -5.16
N ASN A 71 6.56 -11.36 -6.04
CA ASN A 71 6.98 -10.36 -7.02
C ASN A 71 5.91 -9.99 -8.07
N ILE A 72 4.87 -10.83 -8.25
CA ILE A 72 3.82 -10.61 -9.26
C ILE A 72 2.68 -9.74 -8.70
N ILE A 73 2.34 -9.92 -7.41
CA ILE A 73 1.14 -9.33 -6.80
C ILE A 73 1.44 -8.38 -5.64
N SER A 74 2.74 -8.17 -5.31
CA SER A 74 3.16 -7.32 -4.18
C SER A 74 2.70 -5.87 -4.27
N TYR A 75 2.49 -5.36 -5.48
CA TYR A 75 2.05 -3.98 -5.74
C TYR A 75 0.54 -3.76 -5.59
N ILE A 76 -0.27 -4.83 -5.56
CA ILE A 76 -1.72 -4.70 -5.47
C ILE A 76 -2.10 -4.06 -4.13
N PRO A 77 -2.86 -2.96 -4.14
CA PRO A 77 -3.26 -2.30 -2.90
C PRO A 77 -4.19 -3.17 -2.07
N ILE A 78 -3.98 -3.14 -0.76
CA ILE A 78 -4.76 -3.91 0.23
C ILE A 78 -5.39 -2.95 1.23
N ILE A 79 -6.73 -3.01 1.36
CA ILE A 79 -7.48 -2.41 2.47
C ILE A 79 -7.83 -3.53 3.44
N MET A 80 -7.34 -3.45 4.67
CA MET A 80 -7.66 -4.42 5.72
C MET A 80 -8.95 -4.09 6.44
N LEU A 81 -9.78 -5.10 6.68
CA LEU A 81 -10.91 -5.03 7.60
C LEU A 81 -10.48 -5.61 8.94
N THR A 82 -10.67 -4.88 10.04
CA THR A 82 -10.25 -5.30 11.37
C THR A 82 -11.37 -5.12 12.39
N ALA A 83 -11.49 -6.04 13.34
CA ALA A 83 -12.32 -5.81 14.50
C ALA A 83 -11.72 -4.70 15.36
N LYS A 84 -12.56 -3.88 15.99
CA LYS A 84 -12.15 -2.75 16.84
C LYS A 84 -11.45 -3.27 18.10
N SER A 85 -10.15 -3.49 18.01
CA SER A 85 -9.33 -3.77 19.18
C SER A 85 -7.93 -3.25 18.93
N GLU A 86 -7.42 -2.54 19.90
CA GLU A 86 -6.08 -2.06 20.16
C GLU A 86 -5.29 -1.38 19.02
N GLU A 87 -4.70 -0.26 19.36
CA GLU A 87 -3.72 0.52 18.60
C GLU A 87 -2.61 -0.37 17.98
N PHE A 88 -2.37 -1.51 18.62
CA PHE A 88 -1.43 -2.55 18.21
C PHE A 88 -1.81 -3.21 16.86
N ASP A 89 -3.08 -3.51 16.62
CA ASP A 89 -3.53 -4.15 15.37
C ASP A 89 -3.42 -3.21 14.16
N LYS A 90 -3.59 -1.90 14.39
CA LYS A 90 -3.43 -0.88 13.34
C LYS A 90 -1.97 -0.69 12.94
N VAL A 91 -1.07 -0.63 13.91
CA VAL A 91 0.38 -0.54 13.67
C VAL A 91 0.87 -1.82 13.01
N LEU A 92 0.43 -2.99 13.49
CA LEU A 92 0.80 -4.27 12.93
C LEU A 92 0.31 -4.42 11.47
N GLY A 93 -0.91 -3.99 11.14
CA GLY A 93 -1.45 -4.02 9.78
C GLY A 93 -0.62 -3.18 8.80
N LEU A 94 -0.19 -1.99 9.21
CA LEU A 94 0.69 -1.14 8.43
C LEU A 94 2.13 -1.69 8.35
N GLU A 95 2.64 -2.28 9.44
CA GLU A 95 3.95 -2.95 9.46
C GLU A 95 4.02 -4.15 8.51
N ILE A 96 2.89 -4.79 8.22
CA ILE A 96 2.80 -5.94 7.31
C ILE A 96 2.70 -5.49 5.84
N GLY A 97 2.42 -4.19 5.60
CA GLY A 97 2.37 -3.61 4.26
C GLY A 97 0.95 -3.46 3.69
N ALA A 98 -0.08 -3.36 4.53
CA ALA A 98 -1.39 -2.89 4.10
C ALA A 98 -1.33 -1.41 3.71
N ASP A 99 -2.13 -1.01 2.72
CA ASP A 99 -2.17 0.36 2.21
C ASP A 99 -3.18 1.23 2.98
N ASP A 100 -4.22 0.61 3.52
CA ASP A 100 -5.21 1.26 4.40
C ASP A 100 -5.88 0.19 5.27
N TYR A 101 -6.59 0.62 6.32
CA TYR A 101 -7.39 -0.25 7.17
C TYR A 101 -8.72 0.41 7.55
N ILE A 102 -9.72 -0.43 7.79
CA ILE A 102 -11.06 -0.01 8.21
C ILE A 102 -11.48 -0.87 9.39
N THR A 103 -11.94 -0.23 10.46
CA THR A 103 -12.39 -0.94 11.66
C THR A 103 -13.85 -1.35 11.56
N LYS A 104 -14.17 -2.61 11.83
CA LYS A 104 -15.55 -3.13 12.01
C LYS A 104 -16.11 -2.65 13.37
N PRO A 105 -17.37 -2.14 13.46
CA PRO A 105 -18.29 -1.89 12.34
C PRO A 105 -17.94 -0.62 11.57
N PHE A 106 -18.04 -0.67 10.24
CA PHE A 106 -17.70 0.42 9.35
C PHE A 106 -18.93 0.96 8.60
N GLY A 107 -18.84 2.23 8.21
CA GLY A 107 -19.80 2.82 7.30
C GLY A 107 -19.49 2.44 5.84
N VAL A 108 -20.48 1.93 5.11
CA VAL A 108 -20.31 1.57 3.69
C VAL A 108 -19.82 2.75 2.85
N LYS A 109 -20.32 3.98 3.13
CA LYS A 109 -19.88 5.19 2.45
C LYS A 109 -18.39 5.48 2.68
N GLU A 110 -17.90 5.24 3.89
CA GLU A 110 -16.49 5.38 4.24
C GLU A 110 -15.64 4.39 3.44
N LEU A 111 -16.01 3.11 3.44
CA LEU A 111 -15.30 2.08 2.69
C LEU A 111 -15.24 2.43 1.19
N CYS A 112 -16.37 2.77 0.57
CA CYS A 112 -16.41 3.15 -0.83
C CYS A 112 -15.54 4.40 -1.13
N ALA A 113 -15.50 5.37 -0.23
CA ALA A 113 -14.65 6.55 -0.37
C ALA A 113 -13.16 6.17 -0.32
N ARG A 114 -12.75 5.29 0.61
CA ARG A 114 -11.37 4.79 0.72
C ARG A 114 -10.95 3.97 -0.49
N VAL A 115 -11.81 3.06 -0.96
CA VAL A 115 -11.58 2.30 -2.20
C VAL A 115 -11.34 3.23 -3.39
N LYS A 116 -12.21 4.23 -3.58
CA LYS A 116 -12.03 5.23 -4.65
C LYS A 116 -10.75 6.04 -4.48
N ALA A 117 -10.40 6.43 -3.26
CA ALA A 117 -9.20 7.19 -2.98
C ALA A 117 -7.92 6.40 -3.31
N VAL A 118 -7.87 5.13 -2.93
CA VAL A 118 -6.74 4.23 -3.24
C VAL A 118 -6.61 4.04 -4.74
N LEU A 119 -7.69 3.67 -5.45
CA LEU A 119 -7.66 3.43 -6.90
C LEU A 119 -7.34 4.70 -7.70
N ARG A 120 -7.87 5.87 -7.31
CA ARG A 120 -7.57 7.15 -7.97
C ARG A 120 -6.08 7.50 -7.90
N ARG A 121 -5.43 7.24 -6.78
CA ARG A 121 -3.99 7.49 -6.62
C ARG A 121 -3.18 6.65 -7.59
N THR A 122 -3.53 5.38 -7.75
CA THR A 122 -2.91 4.50 -8.73
C THR A 122 -3.05 5.06 -10.15
N GLU A 123 -4.23 5.61 -10.52
CA GLU A 123 -4.45 6.22 -11.83
C GLU A 123 -3.67 7.53 -12.04
N ILE A 124 -3.60 8.40 -11.02
CA ILE A 124 -2.85 9.67 -11.10
C ILE A 124 -1.36 9.40 -11.28
N LEU A 125 -0.83 8.37 -10.65
CA LEU A 125 0.55 7.94 -10.85
C LEU A 125 0.80 7.45 -12.28
N LEU A 126 -0.18 6.77 -12.89
CA LEU A 126 -0.11 6.29 -14.29
C LEU A 126 -0.28 7.40 -15.32
N SER A 127 -1.02 8.47 -15.01
CA SER A 127 -1.39 9.51 -15.98
C SER A 127 -0.36 10.61 -16.17
N LYS A 128 0.64 10.71 -15.31
CA LYS A 128 1.70 11.72 -15.44
C LYS A 128 2.80 11.19 -16.35
N GLU A 129 3.16 11.96 -17.36
CA GLU A 129 4.35 11.78 -18.21
C GLU A 129 5.62 12.06 -17.39
N ASP A 130 5.88 11.20 -16.42
CA ASP A 130 7.08 11.33 -15.61
C ASP A 130 8.25 10.62 -16.29
N GLU A 131 9.32 11.33 -16.45
CA GLU A 131 10.61 10.80 -16.89
C GLU A 131 11.14 9.82 -15.83
N THR A 132 11.96 8.87 -16.28
CA THR A 132 12.69 7.98 -15.39
C THR A 132 13.52 8.81 -14.40
N ILE A 133 13.36 8.53 -13.10
CA ILE A 133 14.11 9.20 -12.05
C ILE A 133 15.33 8.33 -11.74
N VAL A 134 16.53 8.87 -11.95
CA VAL A 134 17.78 8.18 -11.63
C VAL A 134 18.50 8.92 -10.50
N VAL A 135 18.79 8.20 -9.42
CA VAL A 135 19.56 8.72 -8.28
C VAL A 135 20.57 7.66 -7.84
N GLY A 136 21.82 7.85 -8.19
CA GLY A 136 22.87 6.84 -7.95
C GLY A 136 22.60 5.56 -8.73
N ASP A 137 22.50 4.45 -8.02
CA ASP A 137 22.16 3.12 -8.56
C ASP A 137 20.66 2.80 -8.51
N LEU A 138 19.85 3.75 -8.06
CA LEU A 138 18.38 3.64 -8.01
C LEU A 138 17.76 4.21 -9.29
N HIS A 139 16.99 3.38 -9.99
CA HIS A 139 16.24 3.74 -11.19
C HIS A 139 14.76 3.54 -10.92
N ILE A 140 13.98 4.61 -11.00
CA ILE A 140 12.54 4.58 -10.79
C ILE A 140 11.89 4.82 -12.15
N GLU A 141 11.03 3.90 -12.58
CA GLU A 141 10.25 3.98 -13.80
C GLU A 141 8.77 4.25 -13.47
N PRO A 142 8.33 5.52 -13.41
CA PRO A 142 6.99 5.87 -12.96
C PRO A 142 5.88 5.27 -13.80
N LYS A 143 6.05 5.17 -15.11
CA LYS A 143 5.07 4.59 -16.04
C LYS A 143 4.83 3.10 -15.82
N ALA A 144 5.88 2.36 -15.43
CA ALA A 144 5.82 0.93 -15.23
C ALA A 144 5.53 0.54 -13.76
N PHE A 145 5.51 1.49 -12.82
CA PHE A 145 5.53 1.22 -11.37
C PHE A 145 6.69 0.33 -10.94
N GLU A 146 7.81 0.48 -11.61
CA GLU A 146 8.99 -0.33 -11.36
C GLU A 146 10.11 0.48 -10.76
N VAL A 147 10.83 -0.15 -9.86
CA VAL A 147 12.02 0.39 -9.24
C VAL A 147 13.11 -0.65 -9.36
N TYR A 148 14.26 -0.21 -9.83
CA TYR A 148 15.44 -1.05 -9.96
C TYR A 148 16.58 -0.47 -9.14
N GLN A 149 17.38 -1.34 -8.54
CA GLN A 149 18.63 -0.99 -7.91
C GLN A 149 19.72 -1.90 -8.44
N LYS A 150 20.81 -1.32 -8.97
CA LYS A 150 21.89 -2.08 -9.63
C LYS A 150 21.38 -3.03 -10.73
N GLY A 151 20.28 -2.70 -11.38
CA GLY A 151 19.65 -3.51 -12.41
C GLY A 151 18.73 -4.61 -11.89
N GLU A 152 18.61 -4.81 -10.59
CA GLU A 152 17.66 -5.74 -9.97
C GLU A 152 16.37 -5.04 -9.59
N LYS A 153 15.23 -5.66 -9.93
CA LYS A 153 13.90 -5.13 -9.63
C LYS A 153 13.60 -5.24 -8.14
N LEU A 154 13.22 -4.11 -7.53
CA LEU A 154 12.79 -4.06 -6.12
C LEU A 154 11.29 -4.32 -5.99
N ALA A 155 10.91 -5.22 -5.08
CA ALA A 155 9.53 -5.47 -4.71
C ALA A 155 9.05 -4.44 -3.67
N LEU A 156 8.42 -3.36 -4.14
CA LEU A 156 7.82 -2.34 -3.28
C LEU A 156 6.31 -2.53 -3.20
N THR A 157 5.73 -2.20 -2.03
CA THR A 157 4.28 -2.01 -1.93
C THR A 157 3.88 -0.70 -2.60
N LEU A 158 2.59 -0.53 -2.88
CA LEU A 158 2.10 0.72 -3.49
C LEU A 158 2.51 1.95 -2.64
N LYS A 159 2.37 1.87 -1.31
CA LYS A 159 2.71 2.98 -0.41
C LYS A 159 4.21 3.25 -0.32
N GLU A 160 5.04 2.24 -0.33
CA GLU A 160 6.49 2.40 -0.38
C GLU A 160 6.91 3.03 -1.71
N TYR A 161 6.28 2.61 -2.81
CA TYR A 161 6.51 3.18 -4.13
C TYR A 161 6.09 4.66 -4.20
N GLU A 162 4.85 4.98 -3.79
CA GLU A 162 4.34 6.36 -3.75
C GLU A 162 5.26 7.27 -2.93
N LEU A 163 5.66 6.80 -1.75
CA LEU A 163 6.55 7.53 -0.84
C LEU A 163 7.94 7.75 -1.46
N LEU A 164 8.51 6.72 -2.11
CA LEU A 164 9.79 6.83 -2.79
C LEU A 164 9.75 7.84 -3.92
N VAL A 165 8.75 7.75 -4.81
CA VAL A 165 8.58 8.67 -5.94
C VAL A 165 8.40 10.10 -5.46
N PHE A 166 7.56 10.31 -4.44
CA PHE A 166 7.31 11.64 -3.91
C PHE A 166 8.57 12.24 -3.29
N LEU A 167 9.30 11.48 -2.49
CA LEU A 167 10.57 11.90 -1.90
C LEU A 167 11.62 12.19 -2.97
N ALA A 168 11.77 11.33 -3.98
CA ALA A 168 12.75 11.50 -5.05
C ALA A 168 12.47 12.73 -5.95
N LYS A 169 11.18 13.06 -6.18
CA LYS A 169 10.77 14.29 -6.89
C LYS A 169 11.08 15.57 -6.09
N HIS A 170 11.09 15.48 -4.77
CA HIS A 170 11.38 16.58 -3.85
C HIS A 170 12.78 16.45 -3.22
N ARG A 171 13.71 15.82 -3.94
CA ARG A 171 15.08 15.62 -3.44
C ARG A 171 15.71 16.93 -2.94
N GLY A 172 16.48 16.86 -1.87
CA GLY A 172 17.09 18.01 -1.19
C GLY A 172 16.13 18.77 -0.25
N GLN A 173 14.82 18.64 -0.42
CA GLN A 173 13.83 19.31 0.43
C GLN A 173 13.52 18.47 1.67
N VAL A 174 13.29 19.14 2.81
CA VAL A 174 12.79 18.51 4.02
C VAL A 174 11.26 18.50 3.95
N LEU A 175 10.69 17.30 3.97
CA LEU A 175 9.24 17.09 3.99
C LEU A 175 8.81 16.69 5.39
N THR A 176 7.80 17.37 5.94
CA THR A 176 7.29 17.04 7.28
C THR A 176 6.48 15.73 7.23
N ARG A 177 6.31 15.11 8.41
CA ARG A 177 5.48 13.89 8.52
C ARG A 177 4.04 14.14 8.09
N ASP A 178 3.48 15.29 8.47
CA ASP A 178 2.13 15.68 8.07
C ASP A 178 2.03 15.85 6.55
N GLN A 179 2.98 16.54 5.92
CA GLN A 179 3.01 16.68 4.46
C GLN A 179 3.08 15.33 3.76
N LEU A 180 3.92 14.41 4.24
CA LEU A 180 4.02 13.07 3.68
C LEU A 180 2.74 12.27 3.89
N LEU A 181 2.12 12.38 5.08
CA LEU A 181 0.86 11.72 5.38
C LEU A 181 -0.25 12.21 4.45
N ASP A 182 -0.44 13.52 4.35
CA ASP A 182 -1.46 14.14 3.52
C ASP A 182 -1.30 13.79 2.04
N GLN A 183 -0.07 13.80 1.54
CA GLN A 183 0.20 13.52 0.13
C GLN A 183 0.04 12.04 -0.23
N ILE A 184 0.48 11.12 0.64
CA ILE A 184 0.50 9.69 0.36
C ILE A 184 -0.77 8.98 0.85
N TRP A 185 -1.37 9.43 1.96
CA TRP A 185 -2.61 8.83 2.51
C TRP A 185 -3.85 9.71 2.31
N GLY A 186 -3.67 11.04 2.14
CA GLY A 186 -4.75 12.03 1.88
C GLY A 186 -5.22 12.72 3.15
N PHE A 187 -5.85 13.90 2.98
CA PHE A 187 -6.33 14.75 4.06
C PHE A 187 -7.40 14.08 4.96
N ASP A 188 -8.14 13.13 4.40
CA ASP A 188 -9.19 12.42 5.15
C ASP A 188 -8.66 11.17 5.88
N TYR A 189 -7.34 11.02 5.95
CA TYR A 189 -6.72 9.91 6.65
C TYR A 189 -6.65 10.18 8.15
N TYR A 190 -7.43 9.46 8.94
CA TYR A 190 -7.49 9.60 10.41
C TYR A 190 -6.38 8.85 11.17
N GLY A 191 -5.36 8.36 10.48
CA GLY A 191 -4.22 7.69 11.11
C GLY A 191 -3.17 8.66 11.62
N GLU A 192 -2.30 8.17 12.50
CA GLU A 192 -1.21 8.96 13.08
C GLU A 192 -0.05 9.14 12.09
N THR A 193 0.72 10.22 12.25
CA THR A 193 1.95 10.49 11.48
C THR A 193 3.01 9.39 11.62
N ARG A 194 2.89 8.56 12.67
CA ARG A 194 3.73 7.38 12.89
C ARG A 194 3.66 6.35 11.76
N THR A 195 2.55 6.34 11.00
CA THR A 195 2.40 5.55 9.77
C THR A 195 3.52 5.83 8.77
N VAL A 196 3.88 7.11 8.62
CA VAL A 196 5.00 7.52 7.74
C VAL A 196 6.33 6.91 8.21
N ASP A 197 6.59 6.93 9.51
CA ASP A 197 7.84 6.41 10.07
C ASP A 197 8.01 4.90 9.79
N VAL A 198 6.91 4.15 9.89
CA VAL A 198 6.86 2.71 9.58
C VAL A 198 7.23 2.46 8.12
N HIS A 199 6.58 3.15 7.17
CA HIS A 199 6.84 2.96 5.75
C HIS A 199 8.24 3.45 5.34
N ILE A 200 8.76 4.52 5.92
CA ILE A 200 10.15 4.95 5.73
C ILE A 200 11.13 3.88 6.20
N ARG A 201 10.87 3.23 7.33
CA ARG A 201 11.72 2.13 7.82
C ARG A 201 11.78 0.98 6.82
N TYR A 202 10.63 0.53 6.31
CA TYR A 202 10.59 -0.56 5.34
C TYR A 202 11.19 -0.17 3.98
N LEU A 203 10.91 1.04 3.53
CA LEU A 203 11.50 1.57 2.31
C LEU A 203 13.03 1.60 2.40
N ARG A 204 13.59 2.14 3.50
CA ARG A 204 15.03 2.13 3.75
C ARG A 204 15.61 0.72 3.73
N LYS A 205 14.93 -0.23 4.38
CA LYS A 205 15.36 -1.62 4.39
C LYS A 205 15.53 -2.16 2.97
N LYS A 206 14.63 -1.83 2.06
CA LYS A 206 14.66 -2.31 0.68
C LYS A 206 15.69 -1.61 -0.20
N ILE A 207 15.88 -0.27 -0.03
CA ILE A 207 16.76 0.52 -0.90
C ILE A 207 18.14 0.82 -0.31
N GLU A 208 18.36 0.63 1.00
CA GLU A 208 19.64 0.96 1.65
C GLU A 208 20.41 -0.29 2.12
N GLU A 209 19.72 -1.38 2.56
CA GLU A 209 20.39 -2.61 3.01
C GLU A 209 21.12 -3.37 1.90
N GLN A 210 20.70 -3.23 0.65
CA GLN A 210 21.37 -3.83 -0.52
C GLN A 210 22.52 -2.97 -1.08
N SER A 211 22.79 -1.83 -0.46
CA SER A 211 23.84 -0.92 -0.87
C SER A 211 25.19 -1.34 -0.23
N GLU A 212 26.10 -1.84 -1.03
CA GLU A 212 27.44 -2.28 -0.57
C GLU A 212 28.26 -1.14 0.09
N ASP A 213 27.99 0.11 -0.28
CA ASP A 213 28.72 1.29 0.22
C ASP A 213 28.00 1.95 1.42
N GLY A 214 26.96 1.33 1.99
CA GLY A 214 26.15 1.92 3.06
C GLY A 214 25.50 3.25 2.64
N LYS A 215 25.19 3.42 1.34
CA LYS A 215 24.54 4.61 0.81
C LYS A 215 23.21 4.82 1.47
N LYS A 216 22.98 6.01 1.99
CA LYS A 216 21.69 6.44 2.51
C LYS A 216 20.99 7.29 1.47
N TYR A 217 19.76 6.94 1.15
CA TYR A 217 18.89 7.72 0.26
C TYR A 217 17.95 8.64 1.02
N ILE A 218 17.55 8.24 2.21
CA ILE A 218 16.57 8.99 3.01
C ILE A 218 17.21 9.38 4.34
N GLU A 219 17.31 10.68 4.61
CA GLU A 219 17.78 11.22 5.87
C GLU A 219 16.61 11.54 6.80
N THR A 220 16.78 11.32 8.11
CA THR A 220 15.84 11.79 9.12
C THR A 220 16.25 13.16 9.65
N VAL A 221 15.41 14.16 9.45
CA VAL A 221 15.55 15.47 10.08
C VAL A 221 14.78 15.44 11.39
N ARG A 222 15.52 15.31 12.50
CA ARG A 222 14.94 15.13 13.84
C ARG A 222 13.93 16.22 14.18
N GLY A 223 12.77 15.82 14.69
CA GLY A 223 11.69 16.74 15.08
C GLY A 223 10.89 17.32 13.90
N VAL A 224 11.30 17.09 12.64
CA VAL A 224 10.64 17.66 11.44
C VAL A 224 10.08 16.57 10.54
N GLY A 225 10.92 15.73 9.95
CA GLY A 225 10.48 14.75 8.96
C GLY A 225 11.64 14.09 8.24
N TYR A 226 11.55 14.00 6.91
CA TYR A 226 12.48 13.26 6.08
C TYR A 226 12.94 14.07 4.86
N ARG A 227 14.12 13.75 4.38
CA ARG A 227 14.70 14.34 3.17
C ARG A 227 15.32 13.25 2.31
N PHE A 228 15.05 13.28 1.01
CA PHE A 228 15.75 12.45 0.04
C PHE A 228 17.07 13.12 -0.33
N ILE A 229 18.18 12.38 -0.32
CA ILE A 229 19.52 12.91 -0.52
C ILE A 229 19.79 13.15 -2.01
N GLU A 230 20.47 14.21 -2.33
CA GLU A 230 20.70 14.75 -3.68
C GLU A 230 21.90 14.13 -4.46
N LYS A 231 22.45 12.99 -4.05
CA LYS A 231 23.70 12.49 -4.63
C LYS A 231 23.49 11.66 -5.88
#